data_a0cd5fb9ede79ff96b32e08ebeff6262
#
_entry.id   a0cd5fb9ede79ff96b32e08ebeff6262
#
_cell.length_a   1.000
_cell.length_b   1.000
_cell.length_c   1.000
_cell.angle_alpha   90.00
_cell.angle_beta   90.00
_cell.angle_gamma   90.00
#
_symmetry.space_group_name_H-M   'P 1'
#
loop_
_entity.id
_entity.type
_entity.pdbx_description
1 polymer ?
#
loop_
_entity_poly.entity_id
_entity_poly.type
_entity_poly.pdbx_seq_one_letter_code
_entity_poly.pdbx_strand_id
1 'polypeptide(L)'
;MAMAVANCCFSVVTSTVKFRCCLSSQRYLATSQHSIASVTCKAVVNRRGSPREHKEGVSHKKSPGKPKDRRSSLHDEDEDGISGKRNAQKSQPMAFKSSGAQRKDKKEFKFDMKEQQFEQQNLKDAAFLDAVVKVYCTHTEPDYSLPWQKQRQYTSTGSAFMIGNGKLLTNAHCVEYYTQVKVKKRGDDTKYIAKVLARGVDCDIALLSVESEEFWEGAEPLEFGHLPRLQDSVTVVGYPLGGDTISVTKGVVSRIEVTSYAHGSSDLLGIQIDAAINPGNSGGPAFNDQGECIGVAFQVYRSEEVENIGYVIPTTVVSHFLNDYERNEKYTGFPSLGVMLQKLENPALRACLKVQSNEGVLVRRVEPTSDANRVLKEGDVIVSFDDVHVGCEGTVPFRSNERIAFRYLISQKFAGDVAELGIIRAGSFMKVQAVLNPRVHLVPYHVDGGQPSYLIIAGLVFTPLSEPLIEEECEGSIGLKLLAKSRYSLARFKGEQIVILSQVLANEVNFGYEDMSNQQVLKLNGTQIKNIHHLAHLVDSCKNRYLVFEFEDNYLVVLEREAARACSSHILKDYGIPSERSSDLSEPYVDSLEDNQAVDQDFGNSPVTNLEIGFEGLLWT
;
A
#
# COMPACT_ATOMS: atom_id res chain seq x y z
N MET A 1 -28.28 28.21 4.59
CA MET A 1 -28.31 26.79 4.90
C MET A 1 -27.49 26.07 3.84
N ALA A 2 -26.21 26.32 3.82
CA ALA A 2 -25.26 25.73 2.83
C ALA A 2 -23.85 25.76 3.42
N MET A 3 -23.58 24.94 4.46
CA MET A 3 -22.25 24.84 5.07
C MET A 3 -22.08 23.55 5.92
N ALA A 4 -22.59 22.43 5.45
CA ALA A 4 -22.43 21.18 6.18
C ALA A 4 -21.98 19.96 5.31
N VAL A 5 -21.66 20.15 4.04
CA VAL A 5 -21.31 19.03 3.14
C VAL A 5 -19.81 18.95 2.80
N ALA A 6 -19.03 19.96 3.21
CA ALA A 6 -17.59 20.01 2.84
C ALA A 6 -16.64 19.24 3.80
N ASN A 7 -17.08 18.78 4.96
CA ASN A 7 -16.18 18.25 5.99
C ASN A 7 -15.99 16.72 6.00
N CYS A 8 -16.73 15.95 5.22
CA CYS A 8 -16.55 14.49 5.20
C CYS A 8 -15.54 13.95 4.16
N CYS A 9 -15.17 14.77 3.16
CA CYS A 9 -14.22 14.30 2.13
C CYS A 9 -12.74 14.56 2.44
N PHE A 10 -12.44 15.44 3.41
CA PHE A 10 -11.04 15.81 3.71
C PHE A 10 -10.32 14.87 4.69
N SER A 11 -11.03 14.08 5.47
CA SER A 11 -10.40 13.21 6.48
C SER A 11 -9.80 11.90 5.92
N VAL A 12 -10.23 11.46 4.73
CA VAL A 12 -9.72 10.23 4.11
C VAL A 12 -8.43 10.47 3.31
N VAL A 13 -8.27 11.67 2.74
CA VAL A 13 -7.08 12.00 1.91
C VAL A 13 -5.84 12.24 2.76
N THR A 14 -6.00 12.75 3.99
CA THR A 14 -4.86 13.00 4.89
C THR A 14 -4.29 11.74 5.54
N SER A 15 -5.05 10.63 5.62
CA SER A 15 -4.54 9.39 6.22
C SER A 15 -3.63 8.58 5.29
N THR A 16 -3.89 8.58 3.99
CA THR A 16 -3.09 7.78 3.03
C THR A 16 -1.72 8.42 2.74
N VAL A 17 -1.65 9.74 2.65
CA VAL A 17 -0.38 10.46 2.43
C VAL A 17 0.54 10.39 3.66
N LYS A 18 -0.03 10.35 4.88
CA LYS A 18 0.79 10.20 6.11
C LYS A 18 1.42 8.82 6.29
N PHE A 19 0.87 7.76 5.67
CA PHE A 19 1.39 6.39 5.85
C PHE A 19 2.72 6.12 5.13
N ARG A 20 2.95 6.70 3.96
CA ARG A 20 4.23 6.51 3.22
C ARG A 20 5.36 7.42 3.69
N CYS A 21 5.05 8.62 4.16
CA CYS A 21 6.06 9.52 4.74
C CYS A 21 6.81 8.94 5.96
N CYS A 22 6.20 8.01 6.72
CA CYS A 22 6.91 7.39 7.85
C CYS A 22 7.95 6.33 7.45
N LEU A 23 7.86 5.77 6.22
CA LEU A 23 8.87 4.82 5.72
C LEU A 23 10.01 5.52 4.99
N SER A 24 9.76 6.69 4.37
CA SER A 24 10.80 7.50 3.71
C SER A 24 11.68 8.29 4.69
N SER A 25 11.18 8.60 5.91
CA SER A 25 11.97 9.32 6.93
C SER A 25 13.13 8.52 7.53
N GLN A 26 13.24 7.23 7.28
CA GLN A 26 14.43 6.47 7.65
C GLN A 26 15.63 6.64 6.69
N ARG A 27 15.42 7.29 5.53
CA ARG A 27 16.51 7.56 4.57
C ARG A 27 17.41 8.75 4.95
N TYR A 28 17.04 9.60 5.93
CA TYR A 28 17.72 10.88 6.22
C TYR A 28 18.57 10.93 7.49
N LEU A 29 19.00 9.81 8.06
CA LEU A 29 19.90 9.82 9.23
C LEU A 29 21.40 9.79 8.91
N ALA A 30 21.80 10.11 7.69
CA ALA A 30 23.22 10.11 7.33
C ALA A 30 23.77 11.40 6.70
N THR A 31 23.08 12.54 6.69
CA THR A 31 23.80 13.84 6.43
C THR A 31 22.97 15.06 6.83
N SER A 32 23.61 15.91 7.61
CA SER A 32 23.43 17.37 7.85
C SER A 32 22.15 17.86 8.53
N GLN A 33 22.38 18.44 9.69
CA GLN A 33 21.52 19.38 10.41
C GLN A 33 21.11 20.56 9.51
N HIS A 34 19.83 20.66 9.15
CA HIS A 34 19.17 21.94 8.96
C HIS A 34 17.68 21.82 9.30
N SER A 35 17.24 22.83 10.01
CA SER A 35 15.96 23.08 10.66
C SER A 35 14.72 22.84 9.79
N ILE A 36 13.78 22.05 10.33
CA ILE A 36 12.42 21.93 9.80
C ILE A 36 11.56 23.03 10.45
N ALA A 37 11.10 23.96 9.63
CA ALA A 37 10.09 24.94 10.02
C ALA A 37 8.69 24.32 9.84
N SER A 38 7.95 24.23 10.94
CA SER A 38 6.55 23.82 10.92
C SER A 38 5.66 24.91 10.29
N VAL A 39 5.00 24.59 9.19
CA VAL A 39 3.98 25.46 8.59
C VAL A 39 2.64 25.17 9.25
N THR A 40 2.25 26.02 10.16
CA THR A 40 0.88 26.08 10.73
C THR A 40 0.02 26.98 9.85
N CYS A 41 -0.95 26.43 9.13
CA CYS A 41 -2.00 27.21 8.46
C CYS A 41 -2.95 27.81 9.49
N LYS A 42 -2.86 29.12 9.72
CA LYS A 42 -3.90 29.89 10.42
C LYS A 42 -4.89 30.44 9.39
N ALA A 43 -6.14 30.07 9.54
CA ALA A 43 -7.25 30.65 8.79
C ALA A 43 -7.45 32.12 9.19
N VAL A 44 -7.37 33.04 8.22
CA VAL A 44 -7.65 34.46 8.39
C VAL A 44 -9.15 34.71 8.15
N VAL A 45 -9.86 35.11 9.20
CA VAL A 45 -11.23 35.62 9.11
C VAL A 45 -11.17 37.13 8.84
N ASN A 46 -11.61 37.53 7.64
CA ASN A 46 -11.77 38.94 7.29
C ASN A 46 -12.97 39.56 7.99
N ARG A 47 -12.75 40.57 8.82
CA ARG A 47 -13.76 41.58 9.17
C ARG A 47 -13.36 42.94 8.65
N ARG A 48 -14.22 43.52 7.81
CA ARG A 48 -14.12 44.89 7.28
C ARG A 48 -14.43 45.91 8.37
N GLY A 49 -13.70 47.03 8.32
CA GLY A 49 -14.05 48.26 9.05
C GLY A 49 -13.00 49.35 8.83
N SER A 50 -13.38 50.40 8.14
CA SER A 50 -12.61 51.55 7.62
C SER A 50 -12.19 52.58 8.69
N PRO A 51 -11.61 53.76 8.32
CA PRO A 51 -10.27 54.18 8.74
C PRO A 51 -10.28 55.46 9.61
N ARG A 52 -9.15 55.80 10.22
CA ARG A 52 -8.75 57.20 10.52
C ARG A 52 -7.27 57.30 10.95
N GLU A 53 -6.62 58.10 10.26
CA GLU A 53 -5.56 59.12 10.28
C GLU A 53 -4.68 59.36 11.53
N HIS A 54 -3.38 59.59 11.19
CA HIS A 54 -2.33 60.53 11.72
C HIS A 54 -1.74 60.29 13.14
N LYS A 55 -0.44 60.19 13.32
CA LYS A 55 0.66 61.13 13.19
C LYS A 55 2.00 60.53 13.66
N GLU A 56 3.03 61.00 13.03
CA GLU A 56 4.46 61.10 13.25
C GLU A 56 5.08 61.05 14.67
N GLY A 57 6.35 60.59 14.73
CA GLY A 57 7.34 60.96 15.76
C GLY A 57 8.42 59.89 15.98
N VAL A 58 9.48 59.86 15.21
CA VAL A 58 10.88 60.25 15.40
C VAL A 58 11.61 59.63 16.61
N SER A 59 12.62 58.84 16.28
CA SER A 59 14.04 58.79 16.69
C SER A 59 14.51 58.17 18.02
N HIS A 60 15.59 57.48 17.87
CA HIS A 60 16.89 57.34 18.47
C HIS A 60 17.28 56.00 19.15
N LYS A 61 18.18 55.31 18.48
CA LYS A 61 19.53 54.83 18.83
C LYS A 61 19.85 54.48 20.31
N LYS A 62 20.30 53.26 20.56
CA LYS A 62 21.68 52.84 20.87
C LYS A 62 21.77 51.48 21.56
N SER A 63 22.55 50.59 21.01
CA SER A 63 23.26 49.50 21.70
C SER A 63 24.58 50.06 22.29
N PRO A 64 25.43 49.33 22.99
CA PRO A 64 25.58 47.91 23.36
C PRO A 64 26.11 47.68 24.80
N GLY A 65 26.30 46.40 25.20
CA GLY A 65 27.16 46.11 26.35
C GLY A 65 27.10 44.70 26.92
N LYS A 66 28.02 43.84 26.52
CA LYS A 66 28.58 42.72 27.31
C LYS A 66 29.72 43.27 28.18
N PRO A 67 30.39 42.50 29.08
CA PRO A 67 30.22 41.20 29.74
C PRO A 67 30.56 41.22 31.25
N LYS A 68 30.50 40.11 31.99
CA LYS A 68 31.62 39.61 32.82
C LYS A 68 31.26 38.50 33.82
N ASP A 69 32.10 37.53 33.82
CA ASP A 69 32.47 36.48 34.75
C ASP A 69 32.40 36.76 36.26
N ARG A 70 32.21 35.67 37.02
CA ARG A 70 33.00 35.22 38.19
C ARG A 70 32.25 34.03 38.82
N ARG A 71 32.76 32.83 38.81
CA ARG A 71 33.85 32.11 39.51
C ARG A 71 33.74 32.12 41.04
N SER A 72 33.93 30.91 41.53
CA SER A 72 34.43 30.47 42.86
C SER A 72 33.34 30.02 43.85
N SER A 73 33.47 29.03 44.63
CA SER A 73 34.50 28.04 44.96
C SER A 73 34.01 27.22 46.17
N LEU A 74 34.30 25.93 46.17
CA LEU A 74 34.86 25.12 47.24
C LEU A 74 34.24 25.14 48.67
N HIS A 75 33.99 23.99 49.18
CA HIS A 75 34.55 23.25 50.32
C HIS A 75 33.63 22.08 50.65
N ASP A 76 34.02 20.85 50.62
CA ASP A 76 34.94 19.97 51.39
C ASP A 76 34.47 19.68 52.85
N GLU A 77 34.76 18.41 53.19
CA GLU A 77 34.98 17.84 54.52
C GLU A 77 33.70 17.27 55.21
N ASP A 78 33.72 16.14 55.90
CA ASP A 78 34.68 15.04 56.10
C ASP A 78 33.92 13.88 56.79
N GLU A 79 34.43 12.66 56.55
CA GLU A 79 34.83 11.55 57.39
C GLU A 79 34.03 11.18 58.64
N ASP A 80 33.90 9.91 58.77
CA ASP A 80 34.30 8.89 59.79
C ASP A 80 33.30 7.75 59.82
N GLY A 81 33.61 6.48 59.72
CA GLY A 81 34.71 5.67 60.16
C GLY A 81 34.28 4.75 61.29
N ILE A 82 34.61 3.48 61.18
CA ILE A 82 34.81 2.44 62.21
C ILE A 82 34.07 1.13 61.89
N SER A 83 34.70 0.17 61.31
CA SER A 83 35.51 -1.01 61.72
C SER A 83 34.90 -1.93 62.80
N GLY A 84 34.95 -3.26 62.52
CA GLY A 84 34.82 -4.29 63.56
C GLY A 84 34.54 -5.70 63.05
N LYS A 85 35.54 -6.39 62.58
CA LYS A 85 36.11 -7.73 62.83
C LYS A 85 35.20 -8.91 63.20
N ARG A 86 35.35 -9.93 62.34
CA ARG A 86 35.64 -11.35 62.56
C ARG A 86 35.11 -12.04 63.84
N ASN A 87 34.48 -13.19 63.64
CA ASN A 87 35.06 -14.47 64.08
C ASN A 87 34.35 -15.69 63.50
N ALA A 88 35.18 -16.60 63.05
CA ALA A 88 34.83 -17.99 62.67
C ALA A 88 34.85 -18.90 63.87
N GLN A 89 33.97 -19.84 63.93
CA GLN A 89 34.26 -21.10 64.62
C GLN A 89 33.51 -22.31 64.10
N LYS A 90 34.30 -23.32 63.79
CA LYS A 90 33.93 -24.73 63.46
C LYS A 90 33.34 -25.46 64.66
N SER A 91 32.43 -26.39 64.41
CA SER A 91 32.51 -27.73 64.98
C SER A 91 31.45 -28.69 64.39
N GLN A 92 31.89 -29.87 64.06
CA GLN A 92 31.21 -31.07 63.63
C GLN A 92 30.62 -31.82 64.81
N PRO A 93 30.16 -33.11 64.68
CA PRO A 93 28.78 -33.51 64.27
C PRO A 93 28.18 -34.44 65.39
N MET A 94 26.89 -34.71 65.34
CA MET A 94 26.36 -35.93 65.93
C MET A 94 25.13 -36.46 65.16
N ALA A 95 25.23 -37.76 64.95
CA ALA A 95 24.19 -38.60 64.37
C ALA A 95 23.13 -39.00 65.41
N PHE A 96 21.90 -39.23 64.98
CA PHE A 96 21.18 -40.49 65.25
C PHE A 96 19.74 -40.54 64.74
N LYS A 97 19.51 -41.51 63.86
CA LYS A 97 18.38 -42.47 63.69
C LYS A 97 16.99 -42.03 63.26
N SER A 98 16.71 -42.42 62.06
CA SER A 98 15.64 -43.32 61.52
C SER A 98 14.21 -43.21 62.07
N SER A 99 13.29 -42.83 61.19
CA SER A 99 12.06 -43.55 60.83
C SER A 99 11.15 -42.66 59.98
N GLY A 100 10.73 -43.14 58.81
CA GLY A 100 9.75 -42.42 57.99
C GLY A 100 9.92 -42.58 56.50
N ALA A 101 10.19 -43.78 56.02
CA ALA A 101 10.00 -44.15 54.64
C ALA A 101 8.50 -44.32 54.39
N GLN A 102 7.85 -43.39 53.70
CA GLN A 102 6.62 -43.57 52.89
C GLN A 102 5.92 -42.27 52.44
N ARG A 103 6.59 -41.09 52.44
CA ARG A 103 6.00 -39.86 51.94
C ARG A 103 6.84 -39.14 50.86
N LYS A 104 7.98 -39.71 50.47
CA LYS A 104 8.83 -39.05 49.41
C LYS A 104 8.41 -39.37 48.00
N ASP A 105 7.90 -40.60 47.73
CA ASP A 105 7.64 -41.01 46.33
C ASP A 105 6.50 -40.27 45.64
N LYS A 106 5.51 -39.75 46.38
CA LYS A 106 4.41 -38.97 45.76
C LYS A 106 4.77 -37.51 45.47
N LYS A 107 5.79 -36.94 46.10
CA LYS A 107 6.22 -35.57 45.81
C LYS A 107 7.25 -35.52 44.68
N GLU A 108 8.16 -36.49 44.63
CA GLU A 108 9.12 -36.64 43.54
C GLU A 108 8.40 -36.98 42.23
N PHE A 109 7.46 -37.90 42.23
CA PHE A 109 6.67 -38.25 41.05
C PHE A 109 5.78 -37.08 40.52
N LYS A 110 5.27 -36.21 41.39
CA LYS A 110 4.53 -35.00 40.98
C LYS A 110 5.45 -33.87 40.50
N PHE A 111 6.70 -33.83 40.94
CA PHE A 111 7.68 -32.87 40.52
C PHE A 111 8.21 -33.25 39.12
N ASP A 112 8.58 -34.52 38.94
CA ASP A 112 8.97 -35.06 37.62
C ASP A 112 7.88 -34.90 36.55
N MET A 113 6.60 -35.18 36.90
CA MET A 113 5.51 -34.98 35.94
C MET A 113 5.27 -33.50 35.58
N LYS A 114 5.50 -32.58 36.52
CA LYS A 114 5.41 -31.14 36.23
C LYS A 114 6.61 -30.64 35.41
N GLU A 115 7.79 -31.18 35.70
CA GLU A 115 8.99 -30.84 34.94
C GLU A 115 8.93 -31.41 33.52
N GLN A 116 8.47 -32.65 33.34
CA GLN A 116 8.21 -33.23 32.01
C GLN A 116 7.09 -32.52 31.25
N GLN A 117 6.01 -32.07 31.91
CA GLN A 117 4.98 -31.26 31.30
C GLN A 117 5.50 -29.87 30.93
N PHE A 118 6.36 -29.27 31.74
CA PHE A 118 6.99 -27.98 31.46
C PHE A 118 8.02 -28.08 30.33
N GLU A 119 8.81 -29.17 30.29
CA GLU A 119 9.71 -29.45 29.16
C GLU A 119 8.96 -29.77 27.88
N GLN A 120 7.86 -30.53 27.92
CA GLN A 120 7.01 -30.78 26.74
C GLN A 120 6.30 -29.53 26.26
N GLN A 121 5.89 -28.64 27.17
CA GLN A 121 5.32 -27.33 26.80
C GLN A 121 6.38 -26.42 26.19
N ASN A 122 7.58 -26.36 26.77
CA ASN A 122 8.72 -25.61 26.22
C ASN A 122 9.18 -26.15 24.87
N LEU A 123 9.12 -27.45 24.62
CA LEU A 123 9.42 -28.08 23.34
C LEU A 123 8.35 -27.72 22.28
N LYS A 124 7.07 -27.72 22.66
CA LYS A 124 5.99 -27.27 21.75
C LYS A 124 6.08 -25.77 21.45
N ASP A 125 6.37 -24.95 22.48
CA ASP A 125 6.56 -23.52 22.32
C ASP A 125 7.83 -23.18 21.51
N ALA A 126 8.80 -24.10 21.42
CA ALA A 126 10.00 -23.94 20.60
C ALA A 126 9.77 -24.31 19.12
N ALA A 127 8.95 -25.33 18.85
CA ALA A 127 8.79 -25.88 17.49
C ALA A 127 8.18 -24.87 16.52
N PHE A 128 7.13 -24.14 16.88
CA PHE A 128 6.54 -23.13 15.99
C PHE A 128 7.44 -21.89 15.78
N LEU A 129 8.34 -21.58 16.75
CA LEU A 129 9.32 -20.51 16.60
C LEU A 129 10.41 -20.86 15.59
N ASP A 130 10.75 -22.14 15.44
CA ASP A 130 11.80 -22.59 14.51
C ASP A 130 11.33 -22.56 13.04
N ALA A 131 10.02 -22.54 12.81
CA ALA A 131 9.44 -22.29 11.49
C ALA A 131 9.54 -20.82 11.04
N VAL A 132 9.85 -19.87 11.96
CA VAL A 132 9.95 -18.44 11.66
C VAL A 132 11.38 -18.07 11.34
N VAL A 133 11.59 -17.44 10.20
CA VAL A 133 12.92 -17.09 9.68
C VAL A 133 13.06 -15.60 9.48
N LYS A 134 14.28 -15.10 9.61
CA LYS A 134 14.61 -13.70 9.29
C LYS A 134 14.88 -13.55 7.81
N VAL A 135 14.26 -12.54 7.20
CA VAL A 135 14.46 -12.15 5.81
C VAL A 135 15.43 -10.99 5.73
N TYR A 136 16.37 -11.07 4.81
CA TYR A 136 17.26 -9.98 4.43
C TYR A 136 17.05 -9.71 2.94
N CYS A 137 16.55 -8.55 2.60
CA CYS A 137 16.35 -8.15 1.22
C CYS A 137 17.30 -7.03 0.83
N THR A 138 17.88 -7.16 -0.33
CA THR A 138 18.63 -6.11 -0.99
C THR A 138 17.77 -5.55 -2.12
N HIS A 139 17.45 -4.28 -2.04
CA HIS A 139 16.55 -3.59 -2.95
C HIS A 139 17.34 -2.70 -3.92
N THR A 140 16.83 -2.57 -5.12
CA THR A 140 17.31 -1.61 -6.11
C THR A 140 16.09 -1.03 -6.83
N GLU A 141 15.52 0.02 -6.27
CA GLU A 141 14.35 0.67 -6.83
C GLU A 141 14.68 1.36 -8.15
N PRO A 142 13.71 1.46 -9.09
CA PRO A 142 13.86 2.34 -10.23
C PRO A 142 13.89 3.79 -9.76
N ASP A 143 14.55 4.64 -10.53
CA ASP A 143 14.46 6.09 -10.40
C ASP A 143 13.37 6.58 -11.34
N TYR A 144 12.29 7.11 -10.81
CA TYR A 144 11.14 7.53 -11.61
C TYR A 144 11.37 8.85 -12.33
N SER A 145 12.27 9.70 -11.82
CA SER A 145 12.72 10.93 -12.47
C SER A 145 13.65 10.63 -13.62
N LEU A 146 14.52 9.64 -13.46
CA LEU A 146 15.50 9.20 -14.45
C LEU A 146 15.22 7.75 -14.85
N PRO A 147 14.17 7.48 -15.62
CA PRO A 147 13.62 6.12 -15.80
C PRO A 147 14.58 5.12 -16.45
N TRP A 148 15.72 5.58 -17.00
CA TRP A 148 16.83 4.73 -17.49
C TRP A 148 17.81 4.32 -16.39
N GLN A 149 17.64 4.81 -15.16
CA GLN A 149 18.51 4.52 -14.02
C GLN A 149 17.77 3.79 -12.90
N LYS A 150 18.55 3.28 -11.97
CA LYS A 150 18.07 2.74 -10.70
C LYS A 150 18.66 3.54 -9.56
N GLN A 151 17.91 3.69 -8.49
CA GLN A 151 18.37 4.32 -7.26
C GLN A 151 19.48 3.49 -6.62
N ARG A 152 20.19 4.11 -5.66
CA ARG A 152 21.23 3.43 -4.90
C ARG A 152 20.64 2.25 -4.14
N GLN A 153 21.30 1.09 -4.27
CA GLN A 153 20.98 -0.12 -3.54
C GLN A 153 20.96 0.10 -2.03
N TYR A 154 19.94 -0.43 -1.36
CA TYR A 154 19.82 -0.47 0.09
C TYR A 154 19.37 -1.84 0.58
N THR A 155 19.41 -2.07 1.90
CA THR A 155 19.01 -3.34 2.49
C THR A 155 17.92 -3.13 3.54
N SER A 156 16.97 -4.06 3.60
CA SER A 156 15.97 -4.14 4.64
C SER A 156 15.98 -5.52 5.31
N THR A 157 15.28 -5.62 6.43
CA THR A 157 15.02 -6.89 7.10
C THR A 157 13.55 -7.02 7.43
N GLY A 158 13.05 -8.25 7.35
CA GLY A 158 11.69 -8.63 7.69
C GLY A 158 11.65 -10.04 8.25
N SER A 159 10.46 -10.59 8.32
CA SER A 159 10.21 -11.95 8.79
C SER A 159 9.54 -12.78 7.70
N ALA A 160 9.68 -14.08 7.76
CA ALA A 160 8.95 -15.06 6.97
C ALA A 160 8.72 -16.32 7.80
N PHE A 161 7.90 -17.22 7.30
CA PHE A 161 7.67 -18.50 7.95
C PHE A 161 7.41 -19.63 6.96
N MET A 162 7.67 -20.85 7.39
CA MET A 162 7.56 -22.06 6.60
C MET A 162 6.11 -22.56 6.54
N ILE A 163 5.61 -22.89 5.33
CA ILE A 163 4.24 -23.35 5.09
C ILE A 163 4.15 -24.72 4.42
N GLY A 164 5.26 -25.44 4.32
CA GLY A 164 5.30 -26.73 3.63
C GLY A 164 5.66 -26.63 2.14
N ASN A 165 5.87 -27.79 1.53
CA ASN A 165 6.21 -27.93 0.11
C ASN A 165 7.40 -27.07 -0.35
N GLY A 166 8.39 -26.85 0.53
CA GLY A 166 9.57 -26.04 0.21
C GLY A 166 9.24 -24.54 0.01
N LYS A 167 8.20 -24.04 0.66
CA LYS A 167 7.73 -22.65 0.49
C LYS A 167 7.77 -21.87 1.82
N LEU A 168 8.03 -20.57 1.68
CA LEU A 168 7.97 -19.58 2.76
C LEU A 168 6.98 -18.50 2.40
N LEU A 169 6.26 -17.98 3.38
CA LEU A 169 5.43 -16.77 3.25
C LEU A 169 6.10 -15.57 3.93
N THR A 170 5.99 -14.42 3.29
CA THR A 170 6.36 -13.10 3.81
C THR A 170 5.44 -12.03 3.22
N ASN A 171 5.63 -10.77 3.59
CA ASN A 171 4.92 -9.68 2.90
C ASN A 171 5.57 -9.33 1.55
N ALA A 172 4.75 -8.86 0.61
CA ALA A 172 5.22 -8.41 -0.71
C ALA A 172 6.16 -7.20 -0.58
N HIS A 173 5.86 -6.25 0.33
CA HIS A 173 6.72 -5.09 0.58
C HIS A 173 8.10 -5.47 1.16
N CYS A 174 8.25 -6.61 1.83
CA CYS A 174 9.55 -7.09 2.32
C CYS A 174 10.51 -7.46 1.19
N VAL A 175 9.98 -7.76 0.00
CA VAL A 175 10.75 -8.20 -1.18
C VAL A 175 10.44 -7.34 -2.42
N GLU A 176 9.94 -6.11 -2.22
CA GLU A 176 9.71 -5.16 -3.31
C GLU A 176 11.04 -4.72 -3.93
N TYR A 177 11.11 -4.60 -5.25
CA TYR A 177 12.32 -4.24 -6.01
C TYR A 177 13.57 -5.01 -5.61
N TYR A 178 13.41 -6.29 -5.21
CA TYR A 178 14.53 -7.11 -4.76
C TYR A 178 15.57 -7.35 -5.86
N THR A 179 16.83 -7.27 -5.47
CA THR A 179 17.96 -7.77 -6.26
C THR A 179 18.43 -9.10 -5.69
N GLN A 180 18.37 -9.25 -4.37
CA GLN A 180 18.73 -10.49 -3.69
C GLN A 180 17.93 -10.63 -2.40
N VAL A 181 17.35 -11.81 -2.19
CA VAL A 181 16.67 -12.18 -0.94
C VAL A 181 17.47 -13.31 -0.28
N LYS A 182 17.69 -13.17 1.02
CA LYS A 182 18.32 -14.21 1.86
C LYS A 182 17.45 -14.45 3.08
N VAL A 183 17.45 -15.70 3.54
CA VAL A 183 16.75 -16.10 4.76
C VAL A 183 17.70 -16.76 5.74
N LYS A 184 17.45 -16.62 7.04
CA LYS A 184 18.25 -17.18 8.12
C LYS A 184 17.34 -17.85 9.14
N LYS A 185 17.62 -19.11 9.49
CA LYS A 185 16.91 -19.86 10.53
C LYS A 185 17.31 -19.36 11.93
N ARG A 186 16.45 -19.61 12.90
CA ARG A 186 16.74 -19.38 14.31
C ARG A 186 17.89 -20.29 14.76
N GLY A 187 18.88 -19.70 15.47
CA GLY A 187 20.03 -20.45 15.99
C GLY A 187 21.08 -20.84 14.95
N ASP A 188 20.87 -20.53 13.67
CA ASP A 188 21.84 -20.76 12.60
C ASP A 188 22.49 -19.44 12.20
N ASP A 189 23.77 -19.44 11.84
CA ASP A 189 24.47 -18.28 11.29
C ASP A 189 24.51 -18.26 9.77
N THR A 190 24.05 -19.34 9.13
CA THR A 190 24.02 -19.48 7.67
C THR A 190 22.88 -18.67 7.08
N LYS A 191 23.16 -17.93 6.01
CA LYS A 191 22.16 -17.22 5.21
C LYS A 191 21.98 -17.95 3.88
N TYR A 192 20.78 -18.42 3.65
CA TYR A 192 20.40 -19.13 2.43
C TYR A 192 19.78 -18.16 1.43
N ILE A 193 20.07 -18.33 0.14
CA ILE A 193 19.45 -17.54 -0.92
C ILE A 193 18.03 -18.05 -1.13
N ALA A 194 17.07 -17.12 -1.10
CA ALA A 194 15.67 -17.40 -1.38
C ALA A 194 15.27 -16.84 -2.75
N LYS A 195 14.49 -17.62 -3.50
CA LYS A 195 13.88 -17.24 -4.76
C LYS A 195 12.46 -16.73 -4.52
N VAL A 196 12.09 -15.59 -5.07
CA VAL A 196 10.72 -15.10 -5.05
C VAL A 196 9.94 -15.83 -6.15
N LEU A 197 8.90 -16.57 -5.76
CA LEU A 197 8.05 -17.35 -6.67
C LEU A 197 6.87 -16.51 -7.17
N ALA A 198 6.23 -15.77 -6.26
CA ALA A 198 5.10 -14.90 -6.58
C ALA A 198 5.02 -13.74 -5.58
N ARG A 199 4.46 -12.63 -6.03
CA ARG A 199 4.11 -11.46 -5.21
C ARG A 199 2.68 -11.05 -5.49
N GLY A 200 1.85 -10.95 -4.46
CA GLY A 200 0.53 -10.34 -4.47
C GLY A 200 0.63 -8.97 -3.83
N VAL A 201 0.88 -7.93 -4.63
CA VAL A 201 1.05 -6.58 -4.10
C VAL A 201 -0.27 -6.06 -3.51
N ASP A 202 -1.40 -6.38 -4.14
CA ASP A 202 -2.75 -6.01 -3.69
C ASP A 202 -3.13 -6.61 -2.33
N CYS A 203 -2.63 -7.80 -1.99
CA CYS A 203 -2.83 -8.44 -0.69
C CYS A 203 -1.60 -8.42 0.22
N ASP A 204 -0.51 -7.80 -0.22
CA ASP A 204 0.77 -7.69 0.48
C ASP A 204 1.35 -9.03 0.96
N ILE A 205 1.26 -10.08 0.13
CA ILE A 205 1.82 -11.42 0.37
C ILE A 205 2.85 -11.76 -0.70
N ALA A 206 3.96 -12.38 -0.29
CA ALA A 206 4.93 -12.95 -1.21
C ALA A 206 5.25 -14.40 -0.84
N LEU A 207 5.46 -15.21 -1.87
CA LEU A 207 5.83 -16.62 -1.78
C LEU A 207 7.31 -16.77 -2.17
N LEU A 208 8.09 -17.38 -1.28
CA LEU A 208 9.50 -17.64 -1.49
C LEU A 208 9.79 -19.14 -1.48
N SER A 209 10.92 -19.54 -2.06
CA SER A 209 11.48 -20.89 -1.89
C SER A 209 12.99 -20.82 -1.67
N VAL A 210 13.54 -21.87 -1.07
CA VAL A 210 14.98 -22.07 -0.87
C VAL A 210 15.35 -23.41 -1.50
N GLU A 211 16.34 -23.41 -2.39
CA GLU A 211 16.74 -24.62 -3.13
C GLU A 211 17.57 -25.58 -2.27
N SER A 212 18.23 -25.11 -1.18
CA SER A 212 19.04 -25.94 -0.29
C SER A 212 18.17 -26.85 0.56
N GLU A 213 18.33 -28.16 0.45
CA GLU A 213 17.64 -29.15 1.28
C GLU A 213 18.01 -29.00 2.76
N GLU A 214 19.26 -28.65 3.07
CA GLU A 214 19.76 -28.39 4.42
C GLU A 214 18.94 -27.30 5.16
N PHE A 215 18.43 -26.33 4.41
CA PHE A 215 17.56 -25.30 5.00
C PHE A 215 16.27 -25.87 5.61
N TRP A 216 15.73 -26.93 5.01
CA TRP A 216 14.46 -27.52 5.44
C TRP A 216 14.63 -28.60 6.51
N GLU A 217 15.86 -29.04 6.78
CA GLU A 217 16.11 -30.05 7.82
C GLU A 217 15.68 -29.56 9.20
N GLY A 218 14.90 -30.40 9.92
CA GLY A 218 14.47 -30.16 11.28
C GLY A 218 13.42 -29.05 11.46
N ALA A 219 12.84 -28.53 10.39
CA ALA A 219 11.80 -27.51 10.46
C ALA A 219 10.43 -28.12 10.18
N GLU A 220 9.47 -27.83 11.07
CA GLU A 220 8.07 -28.20 10.91
C GLU A 220 7.30 -27.00 10.31
N PRO A 221 6.60 -27.19 9.14
CA PRO A 221 5.75 -26.14 8.57
C PRO A 221 4.62 -25.76 9.51
N LEU A 222 4.22 -24.47 9.47
CA LEU A 222 3.08 -23.99 10.25
C LEU A 222 1.76 -24.46 9.64
N GLU A 223 0.83 -24.86 10.50
CA GLU A 223 -0.55 -25.15 10.14
C GLU A 223 -1.39 -23.86 10.20
N PHE A 224 -2.29 -23.68 9.22
CA PHE A 224 -3.21 -22.57 9.19
C PHE A 224 -4.45 -22.83 10.04
N GLY A 225 -4.69 -21.93 10.98
CA GLY A 225 -5.89 -21.90 11.81
C GLY A 225 -7.06 -21.18 11.12
N HIS A 226 -8.21 -21.27 11.75
CA HIS A 226 -9.43 -20.58 11.33
C HIS A 226 -9.39 -19.09 11.69
N LEU A 227 -10.26 -18.32 11.05
CA LEU A 227 -10.46 -16.91 11.38
C LEU A 227 -10.88 -16.76 12.86
N PRO A 228 -10.12 -16.02 13.68
CA PRO A 228 -10.35 -15.92 15.13
C PRO A 228 -11.64 -15.15 15.45
N ARG A 229 -12.04 -15.15 16.72
CA ARG A 229 -13.14 -14.34 17.25
C ARG A 229 -12.58 -13.08 17.91
N LEU A 230 -13.46 -12.11 18.17
CA LEU A 230 -13.11 -10.94 18.98
C LEU A 230 -12.69 -11.39 20.37
N GLN A 231 -11.63 -10.78 20.92
CA GLN A 231 -10.99 -11.07 22.18
C GLN A 231 -10.22 -12.42 22.25
N ASP A 232 -10.16 -13.19 21.17
CA ASP A 232 -9.24 -14.32 21.13
C ASP A 232 -7.80 -13.81 21.30
N SER A 233 -7.00 -14.57 22.03
CA SER A 233 -5.59 -14.28 22.24
C SER A 233 -4.83 -14.39 20.92
N VAL A 234 -3.89 -13.48 20.69
CA VAL A 234 -3.02 -13.48 19.52
C VAL A 234 -1.57 -13.28 19.92
N THR A 235 -0.70 -14.10 19.37
CA THR A 235 0.75 -14.01 19.55
C THR A 235 1.42 -13.73 18.21
N VAL A 236 2.11 -12.59 18.07
CA VAL A 236 2.86 -12.22 16.86
C VAL A 236 4.33 -12.53 17.07
N VAL A 237 4.93 -13.20 16.08
CA VAL A 237 6.32 -13.63 16.11
C VAL A 237 7.07 -13.07 14.91
N GLY A 238 8.29 -12.56 15.12
CA GLY A 238 9.10 -12.03 14.03
C GLY A 238 10.46 -11.52 14.48
N TYR A 239 11.17 -10.87 13.57
CA TYR A 239 12.52 -10.32 13.77
C TYR A 239 12.51 -8.81 13.62
N PRO A 240 12.19 -8.04 14.70
CA PRO A 240 12.14 -6.59 14.63
C PRO A 240 13.51 -5.98 14.30
N LEU A 241 13.50 -4.74 13.80
CA LEU A 241 14.72 -3.97 13.58
C LEU A 241 15.51 -3.80 14.88
N GLY A 242 16.85 -3.81 14.77
CA GLY A 242 17.76 -3.57 15.91
C GLY A 242 18.39 -4.83 16.50
N GLY A 243 18.08 -6.03 15.98
CA GLY A 243 18.70 -7.27 16.44
C GLY A 243 18.47 -8.46 15.52
N ASP A 244 19.17 -9.56 15.81
CA ASP A 244 19.02 -10.84 15.09
C ASP A 244 18.23 -11.87 15.90
N THR A 245 17.72 -11.49 17.07
CA THR A 245 16.92 -12.36 17.92
C THR A 245 15.44 -12.24 17.61
N ILE A 246 14.75 -13.38 17.71
CA ILE A 246 13.30 -13.45 17.53
C ILE A 246 12.58 -12.69 18.65
N SER A 247 11.48 -12.04 18.32
CA SER A 247 10.61 -11.31 19.23
C SER A 247 9.23 -11.94 19.22
N VAL A 248 8.62 -12.02 20.38
CA VAL A 248 7.26 -12.54 20.59
C VAL A 248 6.46 -11.46 21.30
N THR A 249 5.36 -11.02 20.70
CA THR A 249 4.43 -10.06 21.31
C THR A 249 3.06 -10.69 21.41
N LYS A 250 2.35 -10.43 22.51
CA LYS A 250 1.03 -11.02 22.78
C LYS A 250 0.00 -9.92 23.00
N GLY A 251 -1.22 -10.15 22.51
CA GLY A 251 -2.37 -9.28 22.65
C GLY A 251 -3.66 -10.03 22.34
N VAL A 252 -4.69 -9.31 21.92
CA VAL A 252 -5.99 -9.89 21.55
C VAL A 252 -6.49 -9.35 20.22
N VAL A 253 -7.43 -10.08 19.62
CA VAL A 253 -8.15 -9.64 18.43
C VAL A 253 -9.16 -8.57 18.83
N SER A 254 -8.96 -7.33 18.32
CA SER A 254 -9.79 -6.16 18.64
C SER A 254 -10.92 -5.98 17.65
N ARG A 255 -10.69 -6.27 16.35
CA ARG A 255 -11.68 -6.08 15.27
C ARG A 255 -11.37 -6.97 14.08
N ILE A 256 -12.41 -7.32 13.31
CA ILE A 256 -12.27 -7.99 12.02
C ILE A 256 -13.17 -7.26 11.04
N GLU A 257 -12.57 -6.65 10.02
CA GLU A 257 -13.29 -5.83 9.04
C GLU A 257 -12.58 -5.82 7.69
N VAL A 258 -13.27 -5.34 6.65
CA VAL A 258 -12.62 -5.00 5.38
C VAL A 258 -11.90 -3.67 5.57
N THR A 259 -10.61 -3.67 5.39
CA THR A 259 -9.75 -2.49 5.55
C THR A 259 -8.87 -2.28 4.32
N SER A 260 -8.44 -1.06 4.09
CA SER A 260 -7.51 -0.74 3.01
C SER A 260 -6.10 -1.17 3.40
N TYR A 261 -5.48 -1.99 2.57
CA TYR A 261 -4.10 -2.43 2.75
C TYR A 261 -3.15 -1.33 2.28
N ALA A 262 -2.29 -0.87 3.20
CA ALA A 262 -1.43 0.29 2.97
C ALA A 262 -0.49 0.15 1.77
N HIS A 263 0.02 -1.06 1.53
CA HIS A 263 0.97 -1.33 0.45
C HIS A 263 0.31 -1.73 -0.87
N GLY A 264 -0.90 -2.30 -0.83
CA GLY A 264 -1.60 -2.82 -2.01
C GLY A 264 -2.74 -1.93 -2.53
N SER A 265 -3.15 -0.94 -1.76
CA SER A 265 -4.30 -0.06 -2.04
C SER A 265 -5.61 -0.84 -2.34
N SER A 266 -5.71 -2.06 -1.83
CA SER A 266 -6.88 -2.95 -1.96
C SER A 266 -7.65 -3.02 -0.66
N ASP A 267 -8.97 -3.14 -0.76
CA ASP A 267 -9.88 -3.29 0.38
C ASP A 267 -10.14 -4.78 0.62
N LEU A 268 -9.42 -5.38 1.56
CA LEU A 268 -9.50 -6.81 1.90
C LEU A 268 -9.79 -7.02 3.39
N LEU A 269 -10.17 -8.25 3.74
CA LEU A 269 -10.38 -8.61 5.15
C LEU A 269 -9.08 -8.44 5.93
N GLY A 270 -9.15 -7.75 7.07
CA GLY A 270 -8.04 -7.59 8.01
C GLY A 270 -8.44 -7.95 9.43
N ILE A 271 -7.51 -8.44 10.21
CA ILE A 271 -7.64 -8.64 11.65
C ILE A 271 -6.88 -7.53 12.35
N GLN A 272 -7.59 -6.68 13.07
CA GLN A 272 -7.00 -5.67 13.95
C GLN A 272 -6.68 -6.30 15.30
N ILE A 273 -5.46 -6.05 15.79
CA ILE A 273 -4.96 -6.57 17.07
C ILE A 273 -4.35 -5.43 17.90
N ASP A 274 -4.26 -5.63 19.20
CA ASP A 274 -3.55 -4.73 20.12
C ASP A 274 -2.15 -5.24 20.51
N ALA A 275 -1.73 -6.38 19.96
CA ALA A 275 -0.34 -6.83 20.07
C ALA A 275 0.58 -5.89 19.29
N ALA A 276 1.72 -5.54 19.90
CA ALA A 276 2.66 -4.63 19.25
C ALA A 276 3.30 -5.26 18.00
N ILE A 277 3.08 -4.63 16.84
CA ILE A 277 3.81 -4.92 15.59
C ILE A 277 4.87 -3.85 15.42
N ASN A 278 6.14 -4.25 15.41
CA ASN A 278 7.28 -3.34 15.18
C ASN A 278 7.86 -3.57 13.78
N PRO A 279 8.50 -2.54 13.18
CA PRO A 279 9.20 -2.71 11.90
C PRO A 279 10.15 -3.92 11.96
N GLY A 280 10.04 -4.82 10.97
CA GLY A 280 10.74 -6.10 10.90
C GLY A 280 9.89 -7.31 11.33
N ASN A 281 8.80 -7.14 12.10
CA ASN A 281 7.83 -8.21 12.34
C ASN A 281 6.96 -8.49 11.10
N SER A 282 6.90 -7.54 10.16
CA SER A 282 6.22 -7.72 8.87
C SER A 282 6.65 -9.02 8.20
N GLY A 283 5.68 -9.80 7.70
CA GLY A 283 5.88 -11.12 7.11
C GLY A 283 5.97 -12.26 8.13
N GLY A 284 5.99 -11.95 9.43
CA GLY A 284 5.94 -12.94 10.49
C GLY A 284 4.52 -13.45 10.77
N PRO A 285 4.37 -14.67 11.31
CA PRO A 285 3.08 -15.25 11.61
C PRO A 285 2.44 -14.66 12.87
N ALA A 286 1.11 -14.65 12.87
CA ALA A 286 0.29 -14.45 14.06
C ALA A 286 -0.37 -15.78 14.44
N PHE A 287 -0.33 -16.16 15.71
CA PHE A 287 -0.82 -17.43 16.24
C PHE A 287 -2.00 -17.23 17.17
N ASN A 288 -2.91 -18.21 17.19
CA ASN A 288 -3.93 -18.37 18.24
C ASN A 288 -3.34 -19.12 19.47
N ASP A 289 -4.17 -19.34 20.50
CA ASP A 289 -3.76 -20.08 21.71
C ASP A 289 -3.50 -21.59 21.45
N GLN A 290 -3.94 -22.14 20.31
CA GLN A 290 -3.68 -23.51 19.91
C GLN A 290 -2.31 -23.66 19.20
N GLY A 291 -1.63 -22.56 18.89
CA GLY A 291 -0.38 -22.55 18.13
C GLY A 291 -0.57 -22.61 16.62
N GLU A 292 -1.81 -22.45 16.13
CA GLU A 292 -2.11 -22.40 14.71
C GLU A 292 -1.89 -20.98 14.17
N CYS A 293 -1.38 -20.85 12.95
CA CYS A 293 -1.19 -19.58 12.28
C CYS A 293 -2.52 -19.01 11.77
N ILE A 294 -2.96 -17.87 12.31
CA ILE A 294 -4.19 -17.18 11.92
C ILE A 294 -3.97 -16.10 10.85
N GLY A 295 -2.72 -15.81 10.51
CA GLY A 295 -2.41 -14.83 9.47
C GLY A 295 -0.99 -14.28 9.54
N VAL A 296 -0.73 -13.25 8.75
CA VAL A 296 0.57 -12.61 8.55
C VAL A 296 0.54 -11.17 9.07
N ALA A 297 1.45 -10.82 9.96
CA ALA A 297 1.61 -9.45 10.45
C ALA A 297 2.10 -8.54 9.32
N PHE A 298 1.46 -7.37 9.09
CA PHE A 298 1.82 -6.57 7.92
C PHE A 298 1.87 -5.06 8.12
N GLN A 299 1.01 -4.46 8.93
CA GLN A 299 1.00 -2.99 9.08
C GLN A 299 0.61 -2.55 10.48
N VAL A 300 0.97 -1.31 10.80
CA VAL A 300 0.59 -0.64 12.06
C VAL A 300 -0.05 0.70 11.73
N TYR A 301 -1.18 0.97 12.34
CA TYR A 301 -1.75 2.31 12.33
C TYR A 301 -1.19 3.11 13.52
N ARG A 302 -0.55 4.23 13.23
CA ARG A 302 -0.07 5.19 14.23
C ARG A 302 -0.57 6.58 13.87
N SER A 303 -1.20 7.26 14.80
CA SER A 303 -1.54 8.67 14.71
C SER A 303 -1.20 9.35 16.03
N GLU A 304 -1.28 10.67 16.09
CA GLU A 304 -1.10 11.41 17.34
C GLU A 304 -2.15 11.04 18.41
N GLU A 305 -3.29 10.47 17.98
CA GLU A 305 -4.43 10.15 18.85
C GLU A 305 -4.57 8.64 19.12
N VAL A 306 -3.84 7.77 18.37
CA VAL A 306 -4.01 6.31 18.43
C VAL A 306 -2.65 5.61 18.42
N GLU A 307 -2.42 4.79 19.43
CA GLU A 307 -1.21 3.97 19.57
C GLU A 307 -1.56 2.46 19.51
N ASN A 308 -0.59 1.65 19.05
CA ASN A 308 -0.61 0.19 19.12
C ASN A 308 -1.77 -0.53 18.39
N ILE A 309 -2.22 0.00 17.25
CA ILE A 309 -3.10 -0.77 16.36
C ILE A 309 -2.26 -1.53 15.35
N GLY A 310 -2.20 -2.85 15.52
CA GLY A 310 -1.58 -3.76 14.55
C GLY A 310 -2.63 -4.40 13.64
N TYR A 311 -2.24 -4.75 12.42
CA TYR A 311 -3.07 -5.48 11.47
C TYR A 311 -2.39 -6.77 11.02
N VAL A 312 -3.20 -7.81 10.89
CA VAL A 312 -2.81 -9.14 10.42
C VAL A 312 -3.63 -9.48 9.17
N ILE A 313 -2.96 -9.92 8.12
CA ILE A 313 -3.59 -10.49 6.92
C ILE A 313 -4.13 -11.86 7.30
N PRO A 314 -5.45 -12.10 7.29
CA PRO A 314 -6.01 -13.36 7.76
C PRO A 314 -5.69 -14.53 6.81
N THR A 315 -5.72 -15.74 7.37
CA THR A 315 -5.52 -16.98 6.60
C THR A 315 -6.47 -17.13 5.42
N THR A 316 -7.67 -16.55 5.47
CA THR A 316 -8.62 -16.54 4.34
C THR A 316 -8.06 -15.80 3.12
N VAL A 317 -7.37 -14.67 3.31
CA VAL A 317 -6.69 -13.92 2.25
C VAL A 317 -5.44 -14.65 1.79
N VAL A 318 -4.66 -15.19 2.74
CA VAL A 318 -3.46 -15.99 2.44
C VAL A 318 -3.82 -17.23 1.61
N SER A 319 -4.86 -17.97 2.00
CA SER A 319 -5.32 -19.16 1.28
C SER A 319 -5.83 -18.81 -0.13
N HIS A 320 -6.51 -17.68 -0.29
CA HIS A 320 -6.92 -17.21 -1.62
C HIS A 320 -5.70 -16.98 -2.52
N PHE A 321 -4.69 -16.25 -2.03
CA PHE A 321 -3.43 -16.01 -2.76
C PHE A 321 -2.74 -17.32 -3.16
N LEU A 322 -2.62 -18.28 -2.22
CA LEU A 322 -1.97 -19.57 -2.48
C LEU A 322 -2.77 -20.42 -3.49
N ASN A 323 -4.10 -20.47 -3.35
CA ASN A 323 -4.96 -21.21 -4.26
C ASN A 323 -4.95 -20.61 -5.67
N ASP A 324 -4.91 -19.27 -5.80
CA ASP A 324 -4.79 -18.60 -7.08
C ASP A 324 -3.46 -18.93 -7.75
N TYR A 325 -2.36 -18.86 -7.01
CA TYR A 325 -1.04 -19.24 -7.50
C TYR A 325 -0.97 -20.72 -7.93
N GLU A 326 -1.56 -21.64 -7.16
CA GLU A 326 -1.56 -23.07 -7.49
C GLU A 326 -2.41 -23.40 -8.71
N ARG A 327 -3.52 -22.68 -8.94
CA ARG A 327 -4.40 -22.86 -10.10
C ARG A 327 -3.77 -22.35 -11.40
N ASN A 328 -3.05 -21.24 -11.33
CA ASN A 328 -2.64 -20.47 -12.50
C ASN A 328 -1.13 -20.49 -12.73
N GLU A 329 -0.34 -21.16 -11.85
CA GLU A 329 1.13 -21.13 -11.82
C GLU A 329 1.72 -19.70 -11.69
N LYS A 330 0.86 -18.73 -11.46
CA LYS A 330 1.16 -17.32 -11.24
C LYS A 330 0.03 -16.70 -10.44
N TYR A 331 0.33 -15.64 -9.70
CA TYR A 331 -0.70 -14.85 -9.03
C TYR A 331 -1.42 -13.95 -10.04
N THR A 332 -2.77 -13.96 -10.02
CA THR A 332 -3.60 -13.20 -10.98
C THR A 332 -4.28 -11.97 -10.36
N GLY A 333 -4.31 -11.87 -9.05
CA GLY A 333 -4.90 -10.74 -8.32
C GLY A 333 -6.32 -10.98 -7.81
N PHE A 334 -6.75 -10.15 -6.85
CA PHE A 334 -8.11 -10.18 -6.34
C PHE A 334 -9.09 -9.60 -7.36
N PRO A 335 -10.25 -10.23 -7.53
CA PRO A 335 -11.25 -9.75 -8.48
C PRO A 335 -11.97 -8.50 -7.96
N SER A 336 -12.49 -7.72 -8.88
CA SER A 336 -13.30 -6.53 -8.65
C SER A 336 -14.58 -6.58 -9.46
N LEU A 337 -15.66 -6.01 -8.93
CA LEU A 337 -16.89 -5.81 -9.70
C LEU A 337 -16.78 -4.61 -10.66
N GLY A 338 -15.82 -3.71 -10.45
CA GLY A 338 -15.62 -2.55 -11.31
C GLY A 338 -16.73 -1.50 -11.18
N VAL A 339 -17.23 -1.26 -9.96
CA VAL A 339 -18.29 -0.26 -9.71
C VAL A 339 -17.92 0.68 -8.57
N MET A 340 -18.33 1.92 -8.70
CA MET A 340 -18.31 2.90 -7.61
C MET A 340 -19.70 3.02 -7.02
N LEU A 341 -19.82 2.90 -5.70
CA LEU A 341 -21.07 2.78 -4.99
C LEU A 341 -21.36 3.96 -4.09
N GLN A 342 -22.65 4.19 -3.83
CA GLN A 342 -23.13 5.13 -2.83
C GLN A 342 -24.11 4.41 -1.89
N LYS A 343 -23.97 4.66 -0.59
CA LYS A 343 -24.89 4.16 0.44
C LYS A 343 -26.28 4.74 0.26
N LEU A 344 -27.29 3.94 0.55
CA LEU A 344 -28.71 4.32 0.47
C LEU A 344 -29.37 4.53 1.86
N GLU A 345 -28.65 5.10 2.79
CA GLU A 345 -29.16 5.37 4.14
C GLU A 345 -30.33 6.38 4.15
N ASN A 346 -30.33 7.34 3.20
CA ASN A 346 -31.36 8.37 3.12
C ASN A 346 -32.69 7.82 2.57
N PRO A 347 -33.82 7.91 3.33
CA PRO A 347 -35.11 7.38 2.87
C PRO A 347 -35.67 8.07 1.62
N ALA A 348 -35.43 9.38 1.46
CA ALA A 348 -35.89 10.12 0.29
C ALA A 348 -35.16 9.67 -0.98
N LEU A 349 -33.85 9.38 -0.87
CA LEU A 349 -33.08 8.82 -1.99
C LEU A 349 -33.61 7.44 -2.38
N ARG A 350 -33.90 6.56 -1.42
CA ARG A 350 -34.51 5.26 -1.71
C ARG A 350 -35.88 5.39 -2.38
N ALA A 351 -36.72 6.27 -1.84
CA ALA A 351 -38.05 6.51 -2.41
C ALA A 351 -37.97 7.04 -3.86
N CYS A 352 -37.04 7.98 -4.13
CA CYS A 352 -36.76 8.49 -5.47
C CYS A 352 -36.36 7.38 -6.45
N LEU A 353 -35.50 6.45 -6.00
CA LEU A 353 -35.05 5.29 -6.77
C LEU A 353 -36.07 4.13 -6.77
N LYS A 354 -37.25 4.32 -6.15
CA LYS A 354 -38.31 3.31 -6.02
C LYS A 354 -37.87 2.03 -5.31
N VAL A 355 -36.93 2.15 -4.38
CA VAL A 355 -36.48 1.07 -3.50
C VAL A 355 -37.35 1.08 -2.25
N GLN A 356 -38.12 0.02 -2.02
CA GLN A 356 -39.12 -0.06 -0.94
C GLN A 356 -38.54 -0.51 0.41
N SER A 357 -37.36 -1.19 0.39
CA SER A 357 -36.71 -1.75 1.58
C SER A 357 -35.50 -0.92 2.02
N ASN A 358 -34.97 -1.22 3.23
CA ASN A 358 -33.68 -0.66 3.71
C ASN A 358 -32.50 -1.46 3.17
N GLU A 359 -32.54 -1.81 1.89
CA GLU A 359 -31.54 -2.65 1.23
C GLU A 359 -30.94 -1.96 0.02
N GLY A 360 -29.76 -2.41 -0.35
CA GLY A 360 -29.08 -2.06 -1.58
C GLY A 360 -28.17 -0.85 -1.50
N VAL A 361 -27.32 -0.77 -2.49
CA VAL A 361 -26.36 0.34 -2.74
C VAL A 361 -26.50 0.83 -4.17
N LEU A 362 -26.42 2.15 -4.33
CA LEU A 362 -26.57 2.80 -5.63
C LEU A 362 -25.26 2.65 -6.43
N VAL A 363 -25.35 2.19 -7.66
CA VAL A 363 -24.25 2.24 -8.64
C VAL A 363 -24.11 3.67 -9.14
N ARG A 364 -23.04 4.34 -8.73
CA ARG A 364 -22.74 5.72 -9.10
C ARG A 364 -21.95 5.81 -10.40
N ARG A 365 -21.01 4.89 -10.62
CA ARG A 365 -20.23 4.76 -11.86
C ARG A 365 -19.88 3.29 -12.07
N VAL A 366 -19.76 2.90 -13.34
CA VAL A 366 -19.26 1.60 -13.76
C VAL A 366 -17.93 1.82 -14.50
N GLU A 367 -16.94 0.99 -14.21
CA GLU A 367 -15.63 1.05 -14.88
C GLU A 367 -15.76 0.50 -16.31
N PRO A 368 -15.38 1.27 -17.34
CA PRO A 368 -15.55 0.85 -18.74
C PRO A 368 -14.81 -0.45 -19.08
N THR A 369 -13.73 -0.75 -18.36
CA THR A 369 -12.89 -1.95 -18.57
C THR A 369 -13.41 -3.18 -17.85
N SER A 370 -14.45 -3.05 -17.00
CA SER A 370 -15.08 -4.16 -16.29
C SER A 370 -16.15 -4.85 -17.12
N ASP A 371 -16.35 -6.15 -16.89
CA ASP A 371 -17.48 -6.88 -17.50
C ASP A 371 -18.83 -6.37 -17.00
N ALA A 372 -18.89 -5.83 -15.79
CA ALA A 372 -20.08 -5.19 -15.25
C ALA A 372 -20.62 -4.06 -16.15
N ASN A 373 -19.77 -3.39 -16.95
CA ASN A 373 -20.18 -2.34 -17.88
C ASN A 373 -21.17 -2.82 -18.96
N ARG A 374 -21.21 -4.13 -19.25
CA ARG A 374 -22.20 -4.71 -20.18
C ARG A 374 -23.60 -4.84 -19.57
N VAL A 375 -23.68 -5.04 -18.25
CA VAL A 375 -24.92 -5.46 -17.57
C VAL A 375 -25.45 -4.43 -16.58
N LEU A 376 -24.58 -3.64 -15.95
CA LEU A 376 -24.93 -2.57 -15.00
C LEU A 376 -24.96 -1.20 -15.66
N LYS A 377 -25.77 -0.32 -15.11
CA LYS A 377 -25.88 1.09 -15.49
C LYS A 377 -25.78 1.98 -14.26
N GLU A 378 -25.32 3.20 -14.47
CA GLU A 378 -25.40 4.24 -13.44
C GLU A 378 -26.89 4.46 -13.06
N GLY A 379 -27.18 4.51 -11.77
CA GLY A 379 -28.53 4.57 -11.25
C GLY A 379 -29.16 3.23 -10.86
N ASP A 380 -28.53 2.09 -11.18
CA ASP A 380 -28.96 0.78 -10.67
C ASP A 380 -28.72 0.69 -9.16
N VAL A 381 -29.54 -0.08 -8.47
CA VAL A 381 -29.36 -0.39 -7.05
C VAL A 381 -29.06 -1.88 -6.91
N ILE A 382 -27.88 -2.23 -6.43
CA ILE A 382 -27.50 -3.62 -6.14
C ILE A 382 -28.09 -3.99 -4.78
N VAL A 383 -29.02 -4.97 -4.77
CA VAL A 383 -29.71 -5.45 -3.56
C VAL A 383 -29.26 -6.84 -3.12
N SER A 384 -28.64 -7.62 -4.00
CA SER A 384 -28.02 -8.90 -3.63
C SER A 384 -26.78 -9.21 -4.47
N PHE A 385 -25.90 -10.03 -3.91
CA PHE A 385 -24.72 -10.61 -4.54
C PHE A 385 -24.70 -12.11 -4.23
N ASP A 386 -24.77 -12.98 -5.25
CA ASP A 386 -24.91 -14.43 -5.11
C ASP A 386 -25.97 -14.81 -4.07
N ASP A 387 -27.19 -14.28 -4.22
CA ASP A 387 -28.33 -14.44 -3.32
C ASP A 387 -28.15 -13.90 -1.88
N VAL A 388 -27.00 -13.31 -1.53
CA VAL A 388 -26.79 -12.65 -0.24
C VAL A 388 -27.28 -11.22 -0.29
N HIS A 389 -28.25 -10.84 0.57
CA HIS A 389 -28.82 -9.50 0.61
C HIS A 389 -27.81 -8.44 1.06
N VAL A 390 -27.72 -7.35 0.31
CA VAL A 390 -26.88 -6.18 0.60
C VAL A 390 -27.72 -5.11 1.29
N GLY A 391 -27.34 -4.69 2.48
CA GLY A 391 -28.00 -3.61 3.22
C GLY A 391 -27.73 -2.22 2.64
N CYS A 392 -28.50 -1.21 3.07
CA CYS A 392 -28.38 0.17 2.57
C CYS A 392 -27.05 0.86 2.91
N GLU A 393 -26.28 0.33 3.84
CA GLU A 393 -24.91 0.75 4.14
C GLU A 393 -23.85 0.03 3.31
N GLY A 394 -24.25 -0.87 2.41
CA GLY A 394 -23.33 -1.69 1.61
C GLY A 394 -22.71 -2.84 2.40
N THR A 395 -23.42 -3.35 3.40
CA THR A 395 -22.96 -4.45 4.25
C THR A 395 -23.80 -5.71 4.05
N VAL A 396 -23.18 -6.86 4.35
CA VAL A 396 -23.79 -8.19 4.33
C VAL A 396 -23.65 -8.86 5.70
N PRO A 397 -24.49 -9.86 6.04
CA PRO A 397 -24.28 -10.68 7.22
C PRO A 397 -22.90 -11.37 7.17
N PHE A 398 -22.20 -11.39 8.30
CA PHE A 398 -20.85 -11.98 8.38
C PHE A 398 -20.78 -13.08 9.44
N ARG A 399 -21.09 -12.72 10.69
CA ARG A 399 -21.15 -13.63 11.84
C ARG A 399 -22.45 -13.38 12.60
N SER A 400 -22.70 -14.13 13.66
CA SER A 400 -23.86 -13.89 14.53
C SER A 400 -23.87 -12.42 14.98
N ASN A 401 -24.86 -11.64 14.50
CA ASN A 401 -25.07 -10.22 14.79
C ASN A 401 -23.98 -9.25 14.27
N GLU A 402 -23.09 -9.69 13.40
CA GLU A 402 -22.09 -8.83 12.75
C GLU A 402 -22.40 -8.68 11.26
N ARG A 403 -22.05 -7.52 10.71
CA ARG A 403 -22.13 -7.22 9.29
C ARG A 403 -20.80 -6.69 8.80
N ILE A 404 -20.45 -7.02 7.54
CA ILE A 404 -19.20 -6.60 6.89
C ILE A 404 -19.50 -5.96 5.53
N ALA A 405 -18.60 -5.14 5.02
CA ALA A 405 -18.71 -4.60 3.67
C ALA A 405 -18.89 -5.73 2.63
N PHE A 406 -19.86 -5.60 1.72
CA PHE A 406 -20.16 -6.67 0.77
C PHE A 406 -19.01 -6.95 -0.21
N ARG A 407 -18.01 -6.06 -0.32
CA ARG A 407 -16.74 -6.33 -1.03
C ARG A 407 -16.04 -7.59 -0.52
N TYR A 408 -16.27 -7.97 0.73
CA TYR A 408 -15.80 -9.25 1.27
C TYR A 408 -16.27 -10.44 0.41
N LEU A 409 -17.52 -10.45 -0.05
CA LEU A 409 -18.02 -11.53 -0.92
C LEU A 409 -17.30 -11.55 -2.27
N ILE A 410 -16.98 -10.37 -2.82
CA ILE A 410 -16.21 -10.25 -4.07
C ILE A 410 -14.82 -10.85 -3.89
N SER A 411 -14.14 -10.53 -2.77
CA SER A 411 -12.79 -11.02 -2.46
C SER A 411 -12.70 -12.54 -2.19
N GLN A 412 -13.83 -13.23 -2.04
CA GLN A 412 -13.88 -14.70 -1.93
C GLN A 412 -13.92 -15.40 -3.30
N LYS A 413 -14.15 -14.66 -4.37
CA LYS A 413 -14.15 -15.15 -5.76
C LYS A 413 -12.75 -15.06 -6.36
N PHE A 414 -12.52 -15.78 -7.46
CA PHE A 414 -11.29 -15.71 -8.25
C PHE A 414 -11.49 -14.91 -9.53
N ALA A 415 -10.40 -14.48 -10.14
CA ALA A 415 -10.43 -13.87 -11.46
C ALA A 415 -11.05 -14.84 -12.48
N GLY A 416 -12.03 -14.35 -13.25
CA GLY A 416 -12.81 -15.15 -14.19
C GLY A 416 -14.09 -15.77 -13.61
N ASP A 417 -14.30 -15.75 -12.30
CA ASP A 417 -15.55 -16.24 -11.70
C ASP A 417 -16.72 -15.33 -12.07
N VAL A 418 -17.91 -15.94 -12.19
CA VAL A 418 -19.18 -15.25 -12.45
C VAL A 418 -19.85 -14.92 -11.12
N ALA A 419 -20.33 -13.68 -10.99
CA ALA A 419 -21.18 -13.23 -9.89
C ALA A 419 -22.60 -12.98 -10.39
N GLU A 420 -23.61 -13.42 -9.65
CA GLU A 420 -25.01 -13.08 -9.88
C GLU A 420 -25.39 -11.88 -9.01
N LEU A 421 -25.93 -10.85 -9.63
CA LEU A 421 -26.36 -9.62 -8.97
C LEU A 421 -27.87 -9.46 -9.06
N GLY A 422 -28.54 -9.32 -7.93
CA GLY A 422 -29.91 -8.82 -7.89
C GLY A 422 -29.89 -7.30 -7.89
N ILE A 423 -30.54 -6.68 -8.87
CA ILE A 423 -30.56 -5.22 -9.01
C ILE A 423 -31.97 -4.68 -9.12
N ILE A 424 -32.16 -3.42 -8.71
CA ILE A 424 -33.35 -2.64 -9.01
C ILE A 424 -32.95 -1.57 -10.03
N ARG A 425 -33.58 -1.63 -11.21
CA ARG A 425 -33.44 -0.67 -12.30
C ARG A 425 -34.78 -0.01 -12.60
N ALA A 426 -34.86 1.31 -12.47
CA ALA A 426 -36.11 2.08 -12.66
C ALA A 426 -37.29 1.57 -11.82
N GLY A 427 -37.04 0.98 -10.66
CA GLY A 427 -38.06 0.39 -9.76
C GLY A 427 -38.41 -1.07 -10.04
N SER A 428 -37.81 -1.72 -11.03
CA SER A 428 -38.05 -3.13 -11.37
C SER A 428 -36.84 -3.98 -10.93
N PHE A 429 -37.12 -5.08 -10.23
CA PHE A 429 -36.09 -6.06 -9.85
C PHE A 429 -35.72 -6.94 -11.06
N MET A 430 -34.42 -7.20 -11.20
CA MET A 430 -33.87 -8.13 -12.18
C MET A 430 -32.59 -8.79 -11.66
N LYS A 431 -32.24 -9.95 -12.19
CA LYS A 431 -30.96 -10.60 -11.96
C LYS A 431 -30.07 -10.43 -13.19
N VAL A 432 -28.82 -10.11 -12.97
CA VAL A 432 -27.79 -9.99 -14.01
C VAL A 432 -26.53 -10.72 -13.57
N GLN A 433 -25.71 -11.14 -14.53
CA GLN A 433 -24.44 -11.83 -14.25
C GLN A 433 -23.29 -11.04 -14.84
N ALA A 434 -22.21 -10.92 -14.04
CA ALA A 434 -20.98 -10.27 -14.43
C ALA A 434 -19.78 -11.17 -14.13
N VAL A 435 -18.80 -11.20 -15.03
CA VAL A 435 -17.52 -11.85 -14.82
C VAL A 435 -16.63 -10.91 -13.99
N LEU A 436 -16.05 -11.45 -12.92
CA LEU A 436 -15.16 -10.69 -12.05
C LEU A 436 -13.72 -10.79 -12.54
N ASN A 437 -13.05 -9.66 -12.71
CA ASN A 437 -11.66 -9.60 -13.10
C ASN A 437 -10.91 -8.63 -12.19
N PRO A 438 -9.58 -8.74 -12.07
CA PRO A 438 -8.77 -7.73 -11.41
C PRO A 438 -8.98 -6.35 -12.03
N ARG A 439 -8.95 -5.33 -11.20
CA ARG A 439 -9.19 -3.96 -11.62
C ARG A 439 -8.09 -3.43 -12.55
N VAL A 440 -8.48 -2.75 -13.61
CA VAL A 440 -7.55 -2.04 -14.50
C VAL A 440 -7.42 -0.59 -14.02
N HIS A 441 -6.24 -0.23 -13.54
CA HIS A 441 -5.93 1.13 -13.11
C HIS A 441 -5.36 1.94 -14.27
N LEU A 442 -5.94 3.11 -14.55
CA LEU A 442 -5.40 4.05 -15.54
C LEU A 442 -4.03 4.60 -15.09
N VAL A 443 -3.87 4.82 -13.79
CA VAL A 443 -2.61 5.18 -13.14
C VAL A 443 -2.31 4.07 -12.13
N PRO A 444 -1.29 3.23 -12.37
CA PRO A 444 -0.98 2.12 -11.49
C PRO A 444 -0.41 2.60 -10.15
N TYR A 445 -0.80 1.93 -9.07
CA TYR A 445 -0.29 2.18 -7.71
C TYR A 445 1.16 1.74 -7.53
N HIS A 446 1.64 0.82 -8.36
CA HIS A 446 3.02 0.32 -8.34
C HIS A 446 3.42 -0.15 -9.74
N VAL A 447 4.71 -0.17 -9.98
CA VAL A 447 5.31 -0.78 -11.18
C VAL A 447 5.91 -2.11 -10.76
N ASP A 448 5.26 -3.22 -11.08
CA ASP A 448 5.53 -4.57 -10.56
C ASP A 448 6.94 -5.07 -10.88
N GLY A 449 7.92 -4.60 -10.08
CA GLY A 449 9.34 -4.96 -10.20
C GLY A 449 10.02 -4.51 -11.50
N GLY A 450 9.26 -3.85 -12.39
CA GLY A 450 9.75 -3.35 -13.67
C GLY A 450 10.47 -2.02 -13.56
N GLN A 451 11.24 -1.70 -14.58
CA GLN A 451 11.74 -0.34 -14.80
C GLN A 451 10.64 0.47 -15.48
N PRO A 452 10.41 1.74 -15.12
CA PRO A 452 9.44 2.59 -15.81
C PRO A 452 9.72 2.66 -17.31
N SER A 453 8.68 2.53 -18.13
CA SER A 453 8.82 2.75 -19.57
C SER A 453 9.13 4.21 -19.85
N TYR A 454 9.99 4.47 -20.82
CA TYR A 454 10.31 5.84 -21.24
C TYR A 454 10.60 5.93 -22.73
N LEU A 455 10.36 7.11 -23.28
CA LEU A 455 10.67 7.47 -24.66
C LEU A 455 11.26 8.87 -24.70
N ILE A 456 12.45 9.03 -25.29
CA ILE A 456 13.16 10.30 -25.43
C ILE A 456 13.12 10.74 -26.89
N ILE A 457 12.62 11.95 -27.16
CA ILE A 457 12.52 12.52 -28.50
C ILE A 457 13.16 13.89 -28.46
N ALA A 458 14.35 14.04 -29.00
CA ALA A 458 15.11 15.30 -29.00
C ALA A 458 15.15 15.97 -27.62
N GLY A 459 15.35 15.19 -26.56
CA GLY A 459 15.41 15.66 -25.18
C GLY A 459 14.07 15.73 -24.45
N LEU A 460 12.93 15.60 -25.12
CA LEU A 460 11.63 15.45 -24.47
C LEU A 460 11.52 14.03 -23.90
N VAL A 461 11.37 13.88 -22.59
CA VAL A 461 11.27 12.59 -21.90
C VAL A 461 9.81 12.29 -21.60
N PHE A 462 9.26 11.29 -22.25
CA PHE A 462 7.90 10.81 -22.03
C PHE A 462 7.91 9.54 -21.17
N THR A 463 6.97 9.42 -20.23
CA THR A 463 6.78 8.26 -19.38
C THR A 463 5.30 8.07 -19.01
N PRO A 464 4.82 6.84 -18.76
CA PRO A 464 3.49 6.64 -18.21
C PRO A 464 3.39 7.17 -16.79
N LEU A 465 2.29 7.84 -16.50
CA LEU A 465 1.99 8.29 -15.13
C LEU A 465 1.75 7.09 -14.22
N SER A 466 2.40 7.08 -13.06
CA SER A 466 2.21 6.10 -11.99
C SER A 466 2.19 6.80 -10.63
N GLU A 467 1.61 6.19 -9.61
CA GLU A 467 1.62 6.79 -8.27
C GLU A 467 3.03 6.97 -7.71
N PRO A 468 3.97 6.01 -7.85
CA PRO A 468 5.34 6.23 -7.42
C PRO A 468 6.02 7.46 -8.07
N LEU A 469 5.75 7.71 -9.35
CA LEU A 469 6.24 8.92 -10.03
C LEU A 469 5.63 10.19 -9.44
N ILE A 470 4.33 10.19 -9.14
CA ILE A 470 3.65 11.34 -8.54
C ILE A 470 4.25 11.64 -7.15
N GLU A 471 4.53 10.60 -6.37
CA GLU A 471 5.08 10.73 -5.02
C GLU A 471 6.55 11.22 -5.02
N GLU A 472 7.32 10.84 -6.02
CA GLU A 472 8.75 11.21 -6.11
C GLU A 472 8.95 12.60 -6.69
N GLU A 473 8.18 12.97 -7.74
CA GLU A 473 8.52 14.13 -8.58
C GLU A 473 7.46 15.24 -8.62
N CYS A 474 6.22 14.95 -8.20
CA CYS A 474 5.14 15.87 -8.46
C CYS A 474 4.76 16.69 -7.23
N GLU A 475 5.44 17.81 -7.02
CA GLU A 475 5.10 18.77 -5.97
C GLU A 475 4.18 19.90 -6.50
N GLY A 476 3.53 20.61 -5.59
CA GLY A 476 2.73 21.80 -5.89
C GLY A 476 1.42 21.52 -6.61
N SER A 477 0.97 22.47 -7.43
CA SER A 477 -0.34 22.43 -8.11
C SER A 477 -0.41 21.35 -9.21
N ILE A 478 0.69 21.10 -9.89
CA ILE A 478 0.77 20.06 -10.93
C ILE A 478 0.64 18.68 -10.29
N GLY A 479 1.35 18.43 -9.21
CA GLY A 479 1.24 17.19 -8.45
C GLY A 479 -0.17 16.92 -7.97
N LEU A 480 -0.88 17.94 -7.47
CA LEU A 480 -2.29 17.82 -7.08
C LEU A 480 -3.21 17.48 -8.26
N LYS A 481 -2.97 18.06 -9.46
CA LYS A 481 -3.73 17.75 -10.69
C LYS A 481 -3.52 16.28 -11.10
N LEU A 482 -2.27 15.80 -11.10
CA LEU A 482 -1.94 14.42 -11.44
C LEU A 482 -2.47 13.42 -10.40
N LEU A 483 -2.39 13.76 -9.11
CA LEU A 483 -2.98 12.97 -8.05
C LEU A 483 -4.51 12.88 -8.18
N ALA A 484 -5.19 13.97 -8.53
CA ALA A 484 -6.62 13.95 -8.80
C ALA A 484 -6.97 13.03 -9.98
N LYS A 485 -6.16 13.00 -11.04
CA LYS A 485 -6.33 12.07 -12.15
C LYS A 485 -6.15 10.62 -11.71
N SER A 486 -5.12 10.32 -10.93
CA SER A 486 -4.89 8.98 -10.37
C SER A 486 -6.11 8.50 -9.57
N ARG A 487 -6.72 9.37 -8.78
CA ARG A 487 -7.83 8.99 -7.89
C ARG A 487 -9.20 8.90 -8.57
N TYR A 488 -9.46 9.70 -9.59
CA TYR A 488 -10.82 9.89 -10.13
C TYR A 488 -10.99 9.51 -11.60
N SER A 489 -9.91 9.35 -12.36
CA SER A 489 -10.01 8.92 -13.75
C SER A 489 -10.10 7.40 -13.86
N LEU A 490 -10.87 6.93 -14.84
CA LEU A 490 -11.04 5.53 -15.15
C LEU A 490 -10.44 5.23 -16.52
N ALA A 491 -9.83 4.07 -16.66
CA ALA A 491 -9.40 3.58 -17.96
C ALA A 491 -10.62 3.31 -18.86
N ARG A 492 -10.60 3.77 -20.09
CA ARG A 492 -11.67 3.57 -21.09
C ARG A 492 -11.55 2.20 -21.76
N PHE A 493 -10.33 1.68 -21.86
CA PHE A 493 -10.00 0.37 -22.43
C PHE A 493 -8.77 -0.21 -21.75
N LYS A 494 -8.55 -1.52 -21.89
CA LYS A 494 -7.37 -2.20 -21.34
C LYS A 494 -6.10 -1.69 -22.02
N GLY A 495 -5.07 -1.39 -21.23
CA GLY A 495 -3.79 -0.88 -21.73
C GLY A 495 -3.78 0.63 -22.01
N GLU A 496 -4.86 1.37 -21.68
CA GLU A 496 -4.80 2.84 -21.67
C GLU A 496 -3.86 3.35 -20.58
N GLN A 497 -3.05 4.35 -20.91
CA GLN A 497 -2.13 5.02 -19.99
C GLN A 497 -2.23 6.52 -20.13
N ILE A 498 -2.04 7.24 -19.05
CA ILE A 498 -1.74 8.66 -19.09
C ILE A 498 -0.24 8.78 -19.36
N VAL A 499 0.12 9.37 -20.51
CA VAL A 499 1.52 9.65 -20.86
C VAL A 499 1.83 11.10 -20.53
N ILE A 500 2.90 11.33 -19.78
CA ILE A 500 3.35 12.68 -19.42
C ILE A 500 4.73 12.97 -20.02
N LEU A 501 5.00 14.23 -20.27
CA LEU A 501 6.35 14.78 -20.47
C LEU A 501 6.93 15.01 -19.07
N SER A 502 7.77 14.10 -18.58
CA SER A 502 8.30 14.18 -17.22
C SER A 502 9.35 15.28 -17.09
N GLN A 503 10.20 15.43 -18.10
CA GLN A 503 11.24 16.47 -18.13
C GLN A 503 11.68 16.78 -19.54
N VAL A 504 12.41 17.90 -19.69
CA VAL A 504 13.05 18.30 -20.94
C VAL A 504 14.55 18.39 -20.73
N LEU A 505 15.31 17.56 -21.44
CA LEU A 505 16.77 17.60 -21.50
C LEU A 505 17.17 18.71 -22.48
N ALA A 506 17.70 19.80 -21.99
CA ALA A 506 17.96 21.01 -22.77
C ALA A 506 18.86 20.76 -23.99
N ASN A 507 18.43 21.23 -25.13
CA ASN A 507 19.16 21.17 -26.40
C ASN A 507 18.68 22.31 -27.32
N GLU A 508 19.45 22.70 -28.33
CA GLU A 508 19.05 23.75 -29.29
C GLU A 508 17.73 23.43 -30.00
N VAL A 509 17.42 22.15 -30.22
CA VAL A 509 16.22 21.72 -30.96
C VAL A 509 14.94 21.88 -30.14
N ASN A 510 15.05 21.82 -28.80
CA ASN A 510 13.90 21.93 -27.88
C ASN A 510 13.89 23.25 -27.08
N PHE A 511 14.66 24.26 -27.53
CA PHE A 511 14.76 25.55 -26.89
C PHE A 511 13.39 26.21 -26.67
N GLY A 512 13.15 26.66 -25.42
CA GLY A 512 11.91 27.32 -25.01
C GLY A 512 10.82 26.39 -24.50
N TYR A 513 11.13 25.06 -24.32
CA TYR A 513 10.24 24.07 -23.73
C TYR A 513 10.71 23.57 -22.37
N GLU A 514 11.77 24.14 -21.79
CA GLU A 514 12.49 23.67 -20.60
C GLU A 514 11.57 23.55 -19.38
N ASP A 515 10.58 24.45 -19.26
CA ASP A 515 9.65 24.49 -18.12
C ASP A 515 8.40 23.59 -18.29
N MET A 516 8.30 22.84 -19.40
CA MET A 516 7.13 22.00 -19.70
C MET A 516 7.18 20.62 -19.04
N SER A 517 7.63 20.52 -17.79
CA SER A 517 7.65 19.25 -17.07
C SER A 517 6.28 18.88 -16.50
N ASN A 518 6.07 17.57 -16.32
CA ASN A 518 4.90 16.95 -15.69
C ASN A 518 3.54 17.28 -16.36
N GLN A 519 3.55 17.54 -17.67
CA GLN A 519 2.35 17.81 -18.46
C GLN A 519 1.91 16.57 -19.23
N GLN A 520 0.59 16.30 -19.23
CA GLN A 520 0.04 15.19 -20.01
C GLN A 520 0.03 15.54 -21.51
N VAL A 521 0.62 14.66 -22.31
CA VAL A 521 0.49 14.72 -23.78
C VAL A 521 -0.79 14.01 -24.21
N LEU A 522 -1.58 14.64 -25.07
CA LEU A 522 -2.87 14.11 -25.52
C LEU A 522 -2.79 13.56 -26.94
N LYS A 523 -2.12 14.29 -27.87
CA LYS A 523 -2.06 13.90 -29.28
C LYS A 523 -0.69 14.15 -29.88
N LEU A 524 -0.38 13.36 -30.93
CA LEU A 524 0.71 13.61 -31.84
C LEU A 524 0.17 13.79 -33.26
N ASN A 525 0.45 14.94 -33.89
CA ASN A 525 -0.03 15.28 -35.23
C ASN A 525 -1.56 15.07 -35.40
N GLY A 526 -2.35 15.42 -34.37
CA GLY A 526 -3.81 15.27 -34.34
C GLY A 526 -4.31 13.88 -33.96
N THR A 527 -3.43 12.86 -33.89
CA THR A 527 -3.80 11.49 -33.48
C THR A 527 -3.75 11.34 -31.98
N GLN A 528 -4.85 10.89 -31.36
CA GLN A 528 -4.92 10.69 -29.91
C GLN A 528 -4.00 9.56 -29.45
N ILE A 529 -3.20 9.83 -28.41
CA ILE A 529 -2.28 8.86 -27.79
C ILE A 529 -3.06 7.94 -26.88
N LYS A 530 -2.87 6.62 -27.02
CA LYS A 530 -3.50 5.58 -26.21
C LYS A 530 -2.64 5.20 -25.00
N ASN A 531 -1.34 5.05 -25.23
CA ASN A 531 -0.31 4.69 -24.25
C ASN A 531 1.08 5.08 -24.81
N ILE A 532 2.13 4.86 -24.04
CA ILE A 532 3.48 5.21 -24.45
C ILE A 532 3.96 4.40 -25.66
N HIS A 533 3.57 3.14 -25.78
CA HIS A 533 3.92 2.28 -26.92
C HIS A 533 3.28 2.80 -28.22
N HIS A 534 2.00 3.25 -28.16
CA HIS A 534 1.35 3.92 -29.27
C HIS A 534 2.07 5.23 -29.64
N LEU A 535 2.50 6.02 -28.65
CA LEU A 535 3.28 7.24 -28.90
C LEU A 535 4.58 6.92 -29.65
N ALA A 536 5.34 5.90 -29.21
CA ALA A 536 6.55 5.45 -29.89
C ALA A 536 6.27 5.05 -31.34
N HIS A 537 5.22 4.27 -31.57
CA HIS A 537 4.79 3.85 -32.90
C HIS A 537 4.43 5.03 -33.80
N LEU A 538 3.69 6.02 -33.28
CA LEU A 538 3.30 7.22 -34.02
C LEU A 538 4.53 8.06 -34.42
N VAL A 539 5.52 8.17 -33.54
CA VAL A 539 6.79 8.87 -33.84
C VAL A 539 7.59 8.14 -34.93
N ASP A 540 7.74 6.81 -34.80
CA ASP A 540 8.50 5.99 -35.74
C ASP A 540 7.87 5.97 -37.14
N SER A 541 6.54 5.92 -37.23
CA SER A 541 5.77 5.89 -38.47
C SER A 541 5.55 7.29 -39.11
N CYS A 542 5.86 8.37 -38.38
CA CYS A 542 5.62 9.72 -38.84
C CYS A 542 6.47 10.08 -40.06
N LYS A 543 5.83 10.60 -41.10
CA LYS A 543 6.46 11.11 -42.33
C LYS A 543 6.39 12.63 -42.46
N ASN A 544 5.67 13.32 -41.57
CA ASN A 544 5.52 14.74 -41.56
C ASN A 544 6.86 15.45 -41.28
N ARG A 545 7.00 16.68 -41.76
CA ARG A 545 8.16 17.51 -41.46
C ARG A 545 8.26 17.82 -39.97
N TYR A 546 7.12 18.05 -39.33
CA TYR A 546 7.04 18.41 -37.93
C TYR A 546 6.38 17.30 -37.09
N LEU A 547 6.89 17.11 -35.88
CA LEU A 547 6.24 16.39 -34.79
C LEU A 547 5.52 17.44 -33.95
N VAL A 548 4.18 17.41 -33.95
CA VAL A 548 3.34 18.37 -33.23
C VAL A 548 2.70 17.63 -32.06
N PHE A 549 3.16 17.88 -30.84
CA PHE A 549 2.61 17.33 -29.62
C PHE A 549 1.59 18.32 -29.05
N GLU A 550 0.37 17.83 -28.83
CA GLU A 550 -0.71 18.60 -28.20
C GLU A 550 -0.82 18.13 -26.74
N PHE A 551 -0.68 19.06 -25.81
CA PHE A 551 -0.77 18.82 -24.37
C PHE A 551 -2.10 19.32 -23.81
N GLU A 552 -2.34 19.07 -22.53
CA GLU A 552 -3.44 19.69 -21.80
C GLU A 552 -3.35 21.22 -21.84
N ASP A 553 -4.49 21.86 -21.59
CA ASP A 553 -4.62 23.33 -21.61
C ASP A 553 -4.18 23.97 -22.97
N ASN A 554 -4.23 23.17 -24.07
CA ASN A 554 -3.88 23.53 -25.42
C ASN A 554 -2.42 23.99 -25.65
N TYR A 555 -1.50 23.59 -24.80
CA TYR A 555 -0.08 23.78 -25.03
C TYR A 555 0.38 22.94 -26.24
N LEU A 556 1.30 23.49 -27.01
CA LEU A 556 1.89 22.84 -28.18
C LEU A 556 3.41 22.78 -28.03
N VAL A 557 3.98 21.62 -28.33
CA VAL A 557 5.41 21.43 -28.53
C VAL A 557 5.63 20.95 -29.96
N VAL A 558 6.46 21.65 -30.72
CA VAL A 558 6.71 21.35 -32.12
C VAL A 558 8.19 21.15 -32.35
N LEU A 559 8.56 19.99 -32.89
CA LEU A 559 9.92 19.66 -33.28
C LEU A 559 10.01 19.43 -34.78
N GLU A 560 11.07 19.89 -35.41
CA GLU A 560 11.38 19.49 -36.79
C GLU A 560 11.94 18.04 -36.75
N ARG A 561 11.28 17.12 -37.44
CA ARG A 561 11.54 15.67 -37.31
C ARG A 561 12.98 15.28 -37.64
N GLU A 562 13.56 15.86 -38.71
CA GLU A 562 14.94 15.56 -39.12
C GLU A 562 15.96 16.12 -38.12
N ALA A 563 15.74 17.35 -37.62
CA ALA A 563 16.59 17.93 -36.58
C ALA A 563 16.49 17.13 -35.27
N ALA A 564 15.29 16.69 -34.89
CA ALA A 564 15.06 15.85 -33.72
C ALA A 564 15.80 14.52 -33.80
N ARG A 565 15.83 13.88 -34.98
CA ARG A 565 16.59 12.64 -35.19
C ARG A 565 18.10 12.88 -35.17
N ALA A 566 18.56 13.96 -35.75
CA ALA A 566 19.99 14.27 -35.85
C ALA A 566 20.63 14.57 -34.48
N CYS A 567 19.91 15.24 -33.56
CA CYS A 567 20.43 15.60 -32.23
C CYS A 567 20.38 14.44 -31.23
N SER A 568 19.61 13.36 -31.48
CA SER A 568 19.30 12.31 -30.52
C SER A 568 20.55 11.66 -29.93
N SER A 569 21.48 11.19 -30.76
CA SER A 569 22.72 10.56 -30.30
C SER A 569 23.61 11.50 -29.47
N HIS A 570 23.58 12.81 -29.77
CA HIS A 570 24.34 13.81 -29.02
C HIS A 570 23.73 14.00 -27.63
N ILE A 571 22.41 14.16 -27.53
CA ILE A 571 21.69 14.27 -26.26
C ILE A 571 21.94 13.05 -25.37
N LEU A 572 21.79 11.83 -25.90
CA LEU A 572 22.04 10.62 -25.14
C LEU A 572 23.46 10.57 -24.57
N LYS A 573 24.44 10.98 -25.36
CA LYS A 573 25.84 11.01 -24.94
C LYS A 573 26.09 12.06 -23.86
N ASP A 574 25.57 13.26 -24.04
CA ASP A 574 25.80 14.39 -23.11
C ASP A 574 25.17 14.14 -21.73
N TYR A 575 24.01 13.49 -21.72
CA TYR A 575 23.30 13.15 -20.49
C TYR A 575 23.63 11.74 -19.96
N GLY A 576 24.50 10.97 -20.64
CA GLY A 576 24.89 9.63 -20.21
C GLY A 576 23.78 8.58 -20.25
N ILE A 577 22.84 8.74 -21.18
CA ILE A 577 21.64 7.90 -21.30
C ILE A 577 21.94 6.70 -22.23
N PRO A 578 21.61 5.46 -21.82
CA PRO A 578 21.98 4.26 -22.57
C PRO A 578 21.15 4.07 -23.86
N SER A 579 19.90 4.51 -23.91
CA SER A 579 18.97 4.30 -25.02
C SER A 579 17.91 5.41 -25.09
N GLU A 580 17.38 5.68 -26.30
CA GLU A 580 16.26 6.59 -26.50
C GLU A 580 14.95 6.09 -25.89
N ARG A 581 14.84 4.80 -25.66
CA ARG A 581 13.62 4.15 -25.14
C ARG A 581 13.94 2.97 -24.26
N SER A 582 13.01 2.63 -23.37
CA SER A 582 13.02 1.41 -22.59
C SER A 582 12.89 0.16 -23.49
N SER A 583 13.38 -0.98 -23.01
CA SER A 583 13.45 -2.23 -23.79
C SER A 583 12.07 -2.74 -24.25
N ASP A 584 11.03 -2.54 -23.45
CA ASP A 584 9.64 -2.90 -23.76
C ASP A 584 9.10 -2.17 -25.01
N LEU A 585 9.53 -0.93 -25.24
CA LEU A 585 9.14 -0.15 -26.43
C LEU A 585 9.91 -0.54 -27.71
N SER A 586 10.80 -1.51 -27.64
CA SER A 586 11.50 -2.07 -28.81
C SER A 586 10.68 -3.14 -29.52
N GLU A 587 9.66 -3.70 -28.85
CA GLU A 587 8.74 -4.64 -29.48
C GLU A 587 7.78 -3.93 -30.43
N PRO A 588 7.33 -4.59 -31.53
CA PRO A 588 6.34 -4.00 -32.42
C PRO A 588 5.04 -3.64 -31.68
N TYR A 589 4.51 -2.46 -31.94
CA TYR A 589 3.21 -2.06 -31.42
C TYR A 589 2.11 -2.93 -32.01
N VAL A 590 1.28 -3.54 -31.16
CA VAL A 590 0.08 -4.28 -31.55
C VAL A 590 -1.12 -3.50 -31.00
N ASP A 591 -2.04 -3.08 -31.88
CA ASP A 591 -3.25 -2.40 -31.43
C ASP A 591 -4.22 -3.42 -30.83
N SER A 592 -4.29 -3.46 -29.50
CA SER A 592 -5.16 -4.37 -28.76
C SER A 592 -6.67 -4.10 -28.94
N LEU A 593 -7.05 -3.12 -29.75
CA LEU A 593 -8.45 -2.76 -30.00
C LEU A 593 -9.10 -3.58 -31.13
N GLU A 594 -8.35 -4.38 -31.88
CA GLU A 594 -8.95 -5.21 -32.93
C GLU A 594 -9.84 -6.35 -32.41
N ASP A 595 -9.74 -6.72 -31.12
CA ASP A 595 -10.58 -7.77 -30.50
C ASP A 595 -11.91 -7.26 -29.91
N ASN A 596 -12.17 -5.95 -29.91
CA ASN A 596 -13.44 -5.38 -29.45
C ASN A 596 -14.13 -4.57 -30.57
N GLN A 597 -14.60 -5.23 -31.62
CA GLN A 597 -15.58 -4.65 -32.54
C GLN A 597 -16.91 -4.47 -31.80
N ALA A 598 -17.14 -3.31 -31.25
CA ALA A 598 -18.43 -2.63 -31.08
C ALA A 598 -18.34 -1.49 -30.04
N VAL A 599 -17.68 -0.39 -30.32
CA VAL A 599 -18.10 0.94 -29.83
C VAL A 599 -17.44 2.02 -30.72
N ASP A 600 -17.84 2.09 -31.99
CA ASP A 600 -17.79 3.32 -32.76
C ASP A 600 -19.12 4.00 -32.58
N GLN A 601 -19.23 4.89 -31.61
CA GLN A 601 -20.17 6.00 -31.64
C GLN A 601 -19.65 7.15 -30.79
N ASP A 602 -19.28 8.21 -31.49
CA ASP A 602 -19.36 9.62 -31.10
C ASP A 602 -18.72 10.05 -29.76
N PHE A 603 -17.40 10.21 -29.74
CA PHE A 603 -16.74 11.01 -28.70
C PHE A 603 -16.40 12.41 -29.22
N GLY A 604 -17.43 13.17 -29.54
CA GLY A 604 -17.38 14.63 -29.58
C GLY A 604 -17.35 15.16 -28.14
N ASN A 605 -16.42 16.09 -27.89
CA ASN A 605 -16.31 16.97 -26.73
C ASN A 605 -17.53 16.98 -25.80
N SER A 606 -17.52 16.21 -24.73
CA SER A 606 -18.43 16.46 -23.61
C SER A 606 -17.71 17.33 -22.59
N PRO A 607 -18.12 18.61 -22.43
CA PRO A 607 -17.80 19.33 -21.20
C PRO A 607 -18.38 18.56 -20.02
N VAL A 608 -17.86 18.79 -18.85
CA VAL A 608 -18.47 18.37 -17.58
C VAL A 608 -19.91 18.86 -17.61
N THR A 609 -20.81 18.03 -18.14
CA THR A 609 -22.23 18.34 -18.19
C THR A 609 -22.84 17.89 -16.89
N ASN A 610 -23.45 18.85 -16.22
CA ASN A 610 -24.46 18.69 -15.21
C ASN A 610 -25.26 17.42 -15.44
N LEU A 611 -25.38 16.60 -14.41
CA LEU A 611 -26.35 15.52 -14.32
C LEU A 611 -27.75 16.12 -14.56
N GLU A 612 -28.19 16.17 -15.81
CA GLU A 612 -29.60 16.22 -16.10
C GLU A 612 -30.18 14.83 -15.89
N ILE A 613 -30.53 14.56 -14.62
CA ILE A 613 -31.56 13.57 -14.31
C ILE A 613 -32.81 14.12 -15.01
N GLY A 614 -33.27 13.43 -16.05
CA GLY A 614 -34.48 13.80 -16.77
C GLY A 614 -35.67 13.88 -15.83
N PHE A 615 -35.93 15.04 -15.29
CA PHE A 615 -37.17 15.45 -14.66
C PHE A 615 -38.13 15.95 -15.75
N GLU A 616 -38.53 15.09 -16.69
CA GLU A 616 -39.73 15.34 -17.45
C GLU A 616 -40.93 14.79 -16.67
N GLY A 617 -41.73 15.70 -16.16
CA GLY A 617 -43.08 15.45 -15.74
C GLY A 617 -43.43 15.57 -14.27
N LEU A 618 -43.24 16.74 -13.68
CA LEU A 618 -44.05 17.17 -12.53
C LEU A 618 -44.19 18.70 -12.57
N LEU A 619 -45.04 19.16 -13.50
CA LEU A 619 -45.68 20.46 -13.37
C LEU A 619 -46.81 20.35 -12.37
N TRP A 620 -46.81 21.23 -11.41
CA TRP A 620 -47.79 21.46 -10.37
C TRP A 620 -49.22 21.66 -10.94
N THR A 621 -50.13 20.91 -10.46
CA THR A 621 -51.50 21.35 -10.15
C THR A 621 -51.83 21.05 -8.71
#